data_68254bc4ba57212f63873a641f302c8c
#
_entry.id   68254bc4ba57212f63873a641f302c8c
#
_cell.length_a   1.000
_cell.length_b   1.000
_cell.length_c   1.000
_cell.angle_alpha   90.00
_cell.angle_beta   90.00
_cell.angle_gamma   90.00
#
_symmetry.space_group_name_H-M   'P 1'
#
loop_
_entity.id
_entity.type
_entity.pdbx_description
1 polymer ?
#
loop_
_entity_poly.entity_id
_entity_poly.type
_entity_poly.pdbx_seq_one_letter_code
_entity_poly.pdbx_strand_id
1 'polypeptide(L)'
;IRLVTKHAATQHYQFAGGIKVALRSDPSLAVGVVQVDSENVSGSVTWVAVLEIAGKRYPISKSRTVIGRGTEADITVDDSGISRKHVEVLWDGTRAQANDLGSTNGSKLNGQRLVSAALEADSVITIGQTSIVLRLLPQASGGASTPATETVQTPRAAEPGGFWGPRE
;
A
#
# COMPACT_ATOMS: atom_id res chain seq x y z
N ILE A 1 15.68 6.07 -8.57
CA ILE A 1 14.39 5.66 -8.00
C ILE A 1 14.46 5.70 -6.47
N ARG A 2 15.37 4.95 -5.81
CA ARG A 2 15.44 4.85 -4.33
C ARG A 2 15.52 6.19 -3.59
N LEU A 3 16.24 7.18 -4.12
CA LEU A 3 16.33 8.53 -3.53
C LEU A 3 15.01 9.29 -3.63
N VAL A 4 14.33 9.21 -4.77
CA VAL A 4 13.03 9.86 -5.00
C VAL A 4 11.99 9.26 -4.05
N THR A 5 11.93 7.93 -3.94
CA THR A 5 11.02 7.26 -3.00
C THR A 5 11.30 7.64 -1.55
N LYS A 6 12.58 7.70 -1.17
CA LYS A 6 12.96 8.10 0.20
C LYS A 6 12.56 9.55 0.49
N HIS A 7 12.81 10.47 -0.45
CA HIS A 7 12.46 11.87 -0.30
C HIS A 7 10.93 12.05 -0.20
N ALA A 8 10.16 11.41 -1.07
CA ALA A 8 8.71 11.45 -1.01
C ALA A 8 8.17 10.92 0.32
N ALA A 9 8.71 9.82 0.84
CA ALA A 9 8.32 9.30 2.14
C ALA A 9 8.58 10.28 3.29
N THR A 10 9.70 11.02 3.23
CA THR A 10 10.03 12.06 4.21
C THR A 10 9.04 13.23 4.17
N GLN A 11 8.48 13.52 2.99
CA GLN A 11 7.51 14.60 2.78
C GLN A 11 6.06 14.11 2.85
N HIS A 12 5.82 12.84 3.27
CA HIS A 12 4.50 12.20 3.35
C HIS A 12 3.76 12.11 2.00
N TYR A 13 4.48 12.19 0.88
CA TYR A 13 3.91 11.93 -0.44
C TYR A 13 3.82 10.43 -0.71
N GLN A 14 2.68 10.00 -1.24
CA GLN A 14 2.47 8.63 -1.69
C GLN A 14 2.31 8.60 -3.21
N PHE A 15 3.01 7.67 -3.85
CA PHE A 15 2.85 7.44 -5.29
C PHE A 15 1.75 6.42 -5.54
N ALA A 16 0.82 6.74 -6.44
CA ALA A 16 -0.26 5.85 -6.85
C ALA A 16 0.23 4.65 -7.69
N GLY A 17 1.49 4.64 -8.09
CA GLY A 17 2.09 3.59 -8.91
C GLY A 17 3.61 3.61 -8.88
N GLY A 18 4.23 2.73 -9.65
CA GLY A 18 5.68 2.66 -9.73
C GLY A 18 6.30 3.88 -10.41
N ILE A 19 7.41 4.38 -9.86
CA ILE A 19 8.17 5.48 -10.46
C ILE A 19 9.01 4.91 -11.61
N LYS A 20 8.83 5.44 -12.81
CA LYS A 20 9.68 5.17 -13.96
C LYS A 20 10.61 6.35 -14.20
N VAL A 21 11.89 6.09 -14.34
CA VAL A 21 12.89 7.10 -14.66
C VAL A 21 13.58 6.65 -15.96
N ALA A 22 13.51 7.49 -16.97
CA ALA A 22 14.23 7.31 -18.23
C ALA A 22 15.26 8.42 -18.40
N LEU A 23 16.48 8.08 -18.75
CA LEU A 23 17.51 9.02 -19.10
C LEU A 23 17.68 9.01 -20.61
N ARG A 24 17.67 10.18 -21.21
CA ARG A 24 17.92 10.36 -22.66
C ARG A 24 19.06 11.36 -22.83
N SER A 25 19.90 11.11 -23.82
CA SER A 25 20.89 12.10 -24.24
C SER A 25 20.22 13.10 -25.17
N ASP A 26 20.37 14.37 -24.90
CA ASP A 26 19.87 15.44 -25.75
C ASP A 26 21.05 16.31 -26.20
N PRO A 27 21.41 16.25 -27.49
CA PRO A 27 22.54 17.00 -28.03
C PRO A 27 22.26 18.52 -28.10
N SER A 28 21.02 18.96 -27.91
CA SER A 28 20.67 20.39 -27.88
C SER A 28 21.00 21.05 -26.55
N LEU A 29 21.23 20.27 -25.49
CA LEU A 29 21.59 20.78 -24.18
C LEU A 29 23.10 21.02 -24.07
N ALA A 30 23.46 22.11 -23.41
CA ALA A 30 24.85 22.37 -23.09
C ALA A 30 25.41 21.33 -22.11
N VAL A 31 26.73 21.07 -22.19
CA VAL A 31 27.40 20.15 -21.28
C VAL A 31 27.20 20.57 -19.83
N GLY A 32 26.72 19.62 -19.01
CA GLY A 32 26.44 19.88 -17.58
C GLY A 32 25.00 20.33 -17.30
N VAL A 33 24.16 20.53 -18.33
CA VAL A 33 22.75 20.87 -18.17
C VAL A 33 21.91 19.60 -18.21
N VAL A 34 20.95 19.52 -17.29
CA VAL A 34 19.95 18.45 -17.22
C VAL A 34 18.56 19.08 -17.29
N GLN A 35 17.76 18.63 -18.24
CA GLN A 35 16.35 18.96 -18.29
C GLN A 35 15.56 17.80 -17.64
N VAL A 36 14.62 18.14 -16.77
CA VAL A 36 13.77 17.16 -16.10
C VAL A 36 12.33 17.40 -16.51
N ASP A 37 11.77 16.45 -17.23
CA ASP A 37 10.35 16.42 -17.56
C ASP A 37 9.67 15.41 -16.65
N SER A 38 8.52 15.76 -16.10
CA SER A 38 7.71 14.88 -15.27
C SER A 38 6.32 14.74 -15.89
N GLU A 39 5.87 13.51 -16.00
CA GLU A 39 4.55 13.17 -16.52
C GLU A 39 3.79 12.35 -15.49
N ASN A 40 2.56 12.74 -15.19
CA ASN A 40 1.67 11.90 -14.41
C ASN A 40 1.07 10.84 -15.34
N VAL A 41 1.41 9.58 -15.09
CA VAL A 41 0.72 8.48 -15.77
C VAL A 41 -0.74 8.49 -15.32
N SER A 42 -1.63 8.91 -16.18
CA SER A 42 -3.08 8.89 -15.96
C SER A 42 -3.54 7.43 -15.87
N GLY A 43 -3.51 6.88 -14.68
CA GLY A 43 -4.12 5.60 -14.34
C GLY A 43 -5.23 5.84 -13.32
N SER A 44 -6.33 5.11 -13.39
CA SER A 44 -7.31 5.11 -12.33
C SER A 44 -6.66 4.57 -11.06
N VAL A 45 -6.53 5.41 -10.06
CA VAL A 45 -6.05 4.97 -8.73
C VAL A 45 -7.24 4.37 -8.02
N THR A 46 -7.18 3.07 -7.76
CA THR A 46 -8.12 2.40 -6.87
C THR A 46 -7.57 2.48 -5.46
N TRP A 47 -8.35 2.99 -4.54
CA TRP A 47 -7.98 3.00 -3.13
C TRP A 47 -8.40 1.69 -2.48
N VAL A 48 -7.49 1.09 -1.74
CA VAL A 48 -7.78 -0.09 -0.90
C VAL A 48 -7.76 0.35 0.55
N ALA A 49 -8.86 0.13 1.23
CA ALA A 49 -8.93 0.33 2.66
C ALA A 49 -8.34 -0.89 3.39
N VAL A 50 -7.49 -0.64 4.36
CA VAL A 50 -6.85 -1.65 5.19
C VAL A 50 -7.02 -1.26 6.65
N LEU A 51 -7.50 -2.17 7.47
CA LEU A 51 -7.50 -2.02 8.92
C LEU A 51 -6.21 -2.60 9.49
N GLU A 52 -5.50 -1.80 10.25
CA GLU A 52 -4.33 -2.25 11.00
C GLU A 52 -4.74 -2.45 12.47
N ILE A 53 -4.67 -3.70 12.96
CA ILE A 53 -5.10 -4.11 14.29
C ILE A 53 -3.97 -4.91 14.94
N ALA A 54 -3.45 -4.44 16.06
CA ALA A 54 -2.35 -5.11 16.76
C ALA A 54 -1.17 -5.49 15.84
N GLY A 55 -0.80 -4.62 14.90
CA GLY A 55 0.28 -4.83 13.93
C GLY A 55 -0.06 -5.76 12.75
N LYS A 56 -1.26 -6.32 12.70
CA LYS A 56 -1.75 -7.11 11.57
C LYS A 56 -2.58 -6.24 10.63
N ARG A 57 -2.51 -6.52 9.33
CA ARG A 57 -3.22 -5.80 8.29
C ARG A 57 -4.34 -6.64 7.70
N TYR A 58 -5.55 -6.08 7.69
CA TYR A 58 -6.77 -6.70 7.18
C TYR A 58 -7.32 -5.84 6.04
N PRO A 59 -7.11 -6.24 4.77
CA PRO A 59 -7.71 -5.54 3.64
C PRO A 59 -9.23 -5.61 3.69
N ILE A 60 -9.90 -4.46 3.51
CA ILE A 60 -11.36 -4.42 3.43
C ILE A 60 -11.77 -4.59 1.97
N SER A 61 -12.31 -5.75 1.64
CA SER A 61 -12.85 -6.06 0.32
C SER A 61 -14.38 -6.07 0.28
N LYS A 62 -15.00 -6.13 1.47
CA LYS A 62 -16.46 -6.16 1.62
C LYS A 62 -16.98 -4.75 1.92
N SER A 63 -18.21 -4.46 1.51
CA SER A 63 -18.89 -3.22 1.86
C SER A 63 -19.16 -3.06 3.36
N ARG A 64 -19.13 -4.15 4.10
CA ARG A 64 -19.34 -4.21 5.56
C ARG A 64 -18.36 -5.20 6.17
N THR A 65 -17.63 -4.78 7.19
CA THR A 65 -16.70 -5.62 7.98
C THR A 65 -16.99 -5.45 9.45
N VAL A 66 -17.36 -6.53 10.12
CA VAL A 66 -17.67 -6.55 11.57
C VAL A 66 -16.40 -6.97 12.33
N ILE A 67 -16.09 -6.24 13.40
CA ILE A 67 -14.95 -6.50 14.28
C ILE A 67 -15.49 -6.75 15.68
N GLY A 68 -14.98 -7.79 16.33
CA GLY A 68 -15.37 -8.18 17.67
C GLY A 68 -14.57 -9.35 18.20
N ARG A 69 -14.88 -9.83 19.41
CA ARG A 69 -14.22 -11.01 20.00
C ARG A 69 -14.89 -12.32 19.63
N GLY A 70 -16.07 -12.28 19.05
CA GLY A 70 -16.85 -13.48 18.70
C GLY A 70 -16.45 -14.05 17.35
N THR A 71 -16.68 -15.35 17.16
CA THR A 71 -16.45 -16.05 15.89
C THR A 71 -17.38 -15.61 14.76
N GLU A 72 -18.43 -14.87 15.09
CA GLU A 72 -19.36 -14.29 14.12
C GLU A 72 -18.88 -12.93 13.57
N ALA A 73 -17.74 -12.41 14.06
CA ALA A 73 -17.11 -11.22 13.51
C ALA A 73 -16.25 -11.61 12.29
N ASP A 74 -16.18 -10.73 11.29
CA ASP A 74 -15.29 -10.93 10.14
C ASP A 74 -13.82 -10.84 10.56
N ILE A 75 -13.52 -9.99 11.55
CA ILE A 75 -12.21 -9.88 12.16
C ILE A 75 -12.37 -10.13 13.67
N THR A 76 -11.81 -11.25 14.11
CA THR A 76 -11.83 -11.61 15.53
C THR A 76 -10.61 -11.02 16.24
N VAL A 77 -10.86 -10.32 17.35
CA VAL A 77 -9.84 -9.72 18.21
C VAL A 77 -9.93 -10.33 19.60
N ASP A 78 -8.81 -10.83 20.09
CA ASP A 78 -8.72 -11.44 21.44
C ASP A 78 -8.47 -10.35 22.48
N ASP A 79 -9.56 -9.71 22.93
CA ASP A 79 -9.58 -8.71 23.97
C ASP A 79 -10.89 -8.86 24.78
N SER A 80 -10.78 -9.11 26.07
CA SER A 80 -11.94 -9.32 26.97
C SER A 80 -12.85 -8.10 27.08
N GLY A 81 -12.34 -6.89 26.82
CA GLY A 81 -13.09 -5.64 26.79
C GLY A 81 -13.94 -5.45 25.52
N ILE A 82 -13.86 -6.36 24.55
CA ILE A 82 -14.53 -6.26 23.26
C ILE A 82 -15.80 -7.15 23.28
N SER A 83 -16.94 -6.63 22.80
CA SER A 83 -18.15 -7.40 22.58
C SER A 83 -18.01 -8.40 21.43
N ARG A 84 -18.86 -9.44 21.38
CA ARG A 84 -18.84 -10.45 20.30
C ARG A 84 -18.90 -9.82 18.90
N LYS A 85 -19.81 -8.87 18.70
CA LYS A 85 -19.86 -7.91 17.58
C LYS A 85 -19.77 -6.53 18.21
N HIS A 86 -18.70 -5.81 17.99
CA HIS A 86 -18.41 -4.57 18.71
C HIS A 86 -18.59 -3.34 17.84
N VAL A 87 -17.90 -3.32 16.73
CA VAL A 87 -17.91 -2.22 15.76
C VAL A 87 -17.97 -2.78 14.35
N GLU A 88 -18.61 -2.07 13.45
CA GLU A 88 -18.55 -2.35 12.02
C GLU A 88 -17.87 -1.22 11.28
N VAL A 89 -17.19 -1.56 10.22
CA VAL A 89 -16.63 -0.62 9.25
C VAL A 89 -17.31 -0.85 7.92
N LEU A 90 -17.93 0.20 7.39
CA LEU A 90 -18.54 0.25 6.08
C LEU A 90 -17.55 0.88 5.11
N TRP A 91 -17.44 0.33 3.89
CA TRP A 91 -16.56 0.80 2.83
C TRP A 91 -17.28 0.81 1.49
N ASP A 92 -17.35 1.96 0.81
CA ASP A 92 -18.01 2.10 -0.50
C ASP A 92 -17.03 2.11 -1.69
N GLY A 93 -15.74 1.89 -1.42
CA GLY A 93 -14.68 2.00 -2.44
C GLY A 93 -13.95 3.35 -2.41
N THR A 94 -14.49 4.33 -1.72
CA THR A 94 -13.94 5.69 -1.65
C THR A 94 -13.99 6.25 -0.23
N ARG A 95 -15.07 5.96 0.51
CA ARG A 95 -15.33 6.47 1.85
C ARG A 95 -15.53 5.34 2.83
N ALA A 96 -15.02 5.53 4.04
CA ALA A 96 -15.22 4.62 5.15
C ALA A 96 -16.07 5.27 6.24
N GLN A 97 -16.87 4.46 6.94
CA GLN A 97 -17.66 4.85 8.10
C GLN A 97 -17.55 3.76 9.15
N ALA A 98 -17.49 4.13 10.42
CA ALA A 98 -17.59 3.19 11.53
C ALA A 98 -18.85 3.41 12.34
N ASN A 99 -19.47 2.31 12.80
CA ASN A 99 -20.63 2.31 13.66
C ASN A 99 -20.38 1.38 14.86
N ASP A 100 -20.65 1.85 16.07
CA ASP A 100 -20.71 0.99 17.25
C ASP A 100 -21.97 0.14 17.21
N LEU A 101 -21.85 -1.16 17.41
CA LEU A 101 -22.96 -2.12 17.34
C LEU A 101 -23.68 -2.31 18.69
N GLY A 102 -23.73 -1.28 19.52
CA GLY A 102 -24.28 -1.38 20.87
C GLY A 102 -23.36 -2.14 21.81
N SER A 103 -22.06 -1.89 21.69
CA SER A 103 -21.05 -2.59 22.48
C SER A 103 -21.15 -2.25 23.97
N THR A 104 -20.75 -3.18 24.83
CA THR A 104 -20.85 -3.03 26.29
C THR A 104 -20.00 -1.87 26.82
N ASN A 105 -18.78 -1.74 26.33
CA ASN A 105 -17.83 -0.73 26.79
C ASN A 105 -17.78 0.52 25.89
N GLY A 106 -18.45 0.46 24.73
CA GLY A 106 -18.43 1.53 23.75
C GLY A 106 -17.14 1.57 22.92
N SER A 107 -17.21 2.29 21.82
CA SER A 107 -16.09 2.57 20.93
C SER A 107 -15.70 4.04 21.02
N LYS A 108 -14.45 4.34 20.66
CA LYS A 108 -13.96 5.72 20.52
C LYS A 108 -13.32 5.89 19.14
N LEU A 109 -13.53 7.06 18.53
CA LEU A 109 -12.84 7.49 17.32
C LEU A 109 -11.95 8.69 17.68
N ASN A 110 -10.66 8.57 17.48
CA ASN A 110 -9.67 9.60 17.82
C ASN A 110 -9.84 10.12 19.27
N GLY A 111 -10.17 9.22 20.21
CA GLY A 111 -10.40 9.53 21.62
C GLY A 111 -11.81 10.01 21.97
N GLN A 112 -12.68 10.35 21.02
CA GLN A 112 -14.06 10.75 21.23
C GLN A 112 -15.02 9.56 21.11
N ARG A 113 -16.15 9.60 21.83
CA ARG A 113 -17.13 8.51 21.77
C ARG A 113 -17.66 8.33 20.35
N LEU A 114 -17.60 7.11 19.86
CA LEU A 114 -18.12 6.72 18.56
C LEU A 114 -19.52 6.11 18.72
N VAL A 115 -20.47 6.61 17.98
CA VAL A 115 -21.76 5.96 17.72
C VAL A 115 -21.81 5.60 16.24
N SER A 116 -21.66 6.60 15.39
CA SER A 116 -21.56 6.49 13.94
C SER A 116 -20.77 7.69 13.43
N ALA A 117 -19.72 7.47 12.70
CA ALA A 117 -18.88 8.54 12.16
C ALA A 117 -18.16 8.12 10.89
N ALA A 118 -17.92 9.08 9.99
CA ALA A 118 -17.03 8.91 8.85
C ALA A 118 -15.59 8.72 9.34
N LEU A 119 -14.85 7.88 8.64
CA LEU A 119 -13.44 7.63 8.89
C LEU A 119 -12.60 8.29 7.79
N GLU A 120 -11.59 9.01 8.22
CA GLU A 120 -10.54 9.52 7.36
C GLU A 120 -9.33 8.57 7.36
N ALA A 121 -8.40 8.79 6.44
CA ALA A 121 -7.12 8.09 6.50
C ALA A 121 -6.44 8.35 7.85
N ASP A 122 -5.84 7.30 8.42
CA ASP A 122 -5.18 7.31 9.73
C ASP A 122 -6.12 7.53 10.94
N SER A 123 -7.45 7.48 10.72
CA SER A 123 -8.40 7.45 11.84
C SER A 123 -8.15 6.26 12.76
N VAL A 124 -8.17 6.51 14.06
CA VAL A 124 -7.95 5.49 15.10
C VAL A 124 -9.25 5.20 15.83
N ILE A 125 -9.75 3.97 15.68
CA ILE A 125 -10.88 3.46 16.45
C ILE A 125 -10.31 2.66 17.63
N THR A 126 -10.73 2.99 18.85
CA THR A 126 -10.35 2.26 20.06
C THR A 126 -11.55 1.48 20.58
N ILE A 127 -11.41 0.17 20.76
CA ILE A 127 -12.39 -0.75 21.32
C ILE A 127 -11.71 -1.60 22.40
N GLY A 128 -12.24 -1.58 23.61
CA GLY A 128 -11.51 -2.19 24.74
C GLY A 128 -10.10 -1.61 24.90
N GLN A 129 -9.09 -2.46 24.85
CA GLN A 129 -7.67 -2.07 24.88
C GLN A 129 -7.04 -2.06 23.47
N THR A 130 -7.81 -2.40 22.45
CA THR A 130 -7.35 -2.57 21.09
C THR A 130 -7.56 -1.30 20.28
N SER A 131 -6.54 -0.90 19.52
CA SER A 131 -6.61 0.18 18.55
C SER A 131 -6.67 -0.38 17.13
N ILE A 132 -7.56 0.17 16.32
CA ILE A 132 -7.78 -0.15 14.92
C ILE A 132 -7.47 1.11 14.13
N VAL A 133 -6.52 1.05 13.20
CA VAL A 133 -6.15 2.19 12.36
C VAL A 133 -6.62 1.94 10.93
N LEU A 134 -7.36 2.89 10.35
CA LEU A 134 -7.72 2.84 8.93
C LEU A 134 -6.57 3.37 8.09
N ARG A 135 -6.09 2.57 7.15
CA ARG A 135 -5.11 2.97 6.13
C ARG A 135 -5.75 2.94 4.76
N LEU A 136 -5.62 4.02 4.02
CA LEU A 136 -5.99 4.07 2.61
C LEU A 136 -4.72 3.93 1.78
N LEU A 137 -4.62 2.83 1.04
CA LEU A 137 -3.45 2.54 0.22
C LEU A 137 -3.83 2.70 -1.26
N PRO A 138 -3.07 3.47 -2.04
CA PRO A 138 -3.30 3.55 -3.47
C PRO A 138 -2.88 2.23 -4.13
N GLN A 139 -3.78 1.65 -4.91
CA GLN A 139 -3.50 0.51 -5.76
C GLN A 139 -3.57 0.95 -7.21
N ALA A 140 -2.48 0.77 -7.96
CA ALA A 140 -2.49 1.01 -9.39
C ALA A 140 -3.43 -0.01 -10.06
N SER A 141 -4.49 0.45 -10.70
CA SER A 141 -5.34 -0.37 -11.56
C SER A 141 -4.59 -0.64 -12.86
N GLY A 142 -3.84 -1.71 -12.90
CA GLY A 142 -3.08 -2.11 -14.08
C GLY A 142 -2.35 -3.41 -13.85
N GLY A 143 -2.92 -4.50 -14.39
CA GLY A 143 -2.26 -5.75 -14.72
C GLY A 143 -1.41 -6.39 -13.62
N ALA A 144 -1.79 -7.57 -13.23
CA ALA A 144 -0.91 -8.50 -12.53
C ALA A 144 0.43 -8.58 -13.28
N SER A 145 1.41 -7.81 -12.86
CA SER A 145 2.79 -8.06 -13.22
C SER A 145 3.24 -9.20 -12.34
N THR A 146 3.07 -10.42 -12.84
CA THR A 146 3.88 -11.56 -12.44
C THR A 146 5.33 -11.06 -12.42
N PRO A 147 6.11 -11.26 -11.35
CA PRO A 147 7.53 -10.96 -11.40
C PRO A 147 8.13 -11.87 -12.48
N ALA A 148 8.46 -11.28 -13.62
CA ALA A 148 9.29 -11.95 -14.59
C ALA A 148 10.61 -12.21 -13.88
N THR A 149 10.89 -13.47 -13.62
CA THR A 149 12.21 -13.96 -13.25
C THR A 149 13.12 -13.61 -14.41
N GLU A 150 13.81 -12.51 -14.29
CA GLU A 150 14.84 -12.12 -15.23
C GLU A 150 16.01 -13.09 -15.04
N THR A 151 16.03 -14.10 -15.89
CA THR A 151 17.18 -14.98 -16.03
C THR A 151 18.32 -14.13 -16.57
N VAL A 152 19.20 -13.72 -15.67
CA VAL A 152 20.48 -13.11 -16.04
C VAL A 152 21.26 -14.15 -16.82
N GLN A 153 21.20 -14.09 -18.15
CA GLN A 153 22.14 -14.79 -19.00
C GLN A 153 23.49 -14.10 -18.85
N THR A 154 24.39 -14.75 -18.13
CA THR A 154 25.81 -14.41 -18.11
C THR A 154 26.35 -14.57 -19.55
N PRO A 155 26.93 -13.54 -20.14
CA PRO A 155 27.56 -13.71 -21.44
C PRO A 155 28.69 -14.71 -21.28
N ARG A 156 28.58 -15.82 -22.00
CA ARG A 156 29.63 -16.84 -22.12
C ARG A 156 30.86 -16.17 -22.68
N ALA A 157 31.96 -16.19 -21.92
CA ALA A 157 33.24 -15.70 -22.34
C ALA A 157 33.61 -16.35 -23.69
N ALA A 158 33.92 -15.51 -24.68
CA ALA A 158 34.46 -15.94 -25.93
C ALA A 158 35.84 -16.54 -25.67
N GLU A 159 36.05 -17.79 -26.00
CA GLU A 159 37.35 -18.45 -26.01
C GLU A 159 38.24 -17.76 -27.02
N PRO A 160 39.51 -17.42 -26.70
CA PRO A 160 40.44 -16.92 -27.67
C PRO A 160 40.87 -18.07 -28.58
N GLY A 161 40.32 -18.10 -29.80
CA GLY A 161 40.79 -19.00 -30.86
C GLY A 161 42.24 -18.73 -31.16
N GLY A 162 43.11 -19.68 -30.79
CA GLY A 162 44.53 -19.65 -31.08
C GLY A 162 44.77 -19.74 -32.58
N PHE A 163 45.36 -18.69 -33.12
CA PHE A 163 45.88 -18.61 -34.48
C PHE A 163 47.36 -19.01 -34.47
N TRP A 164 47.66 -20.28 -34.48
CA TRP A 164 48.98 -20.80 -34.88
C TRP A 164 48.82 -22.19 -35.51
N GLY A 165 48.79 -22.25 -36.82
CA GLY A 165 49.04 -23.47 -37.57
C GLY A 165 50.49 -23.43 -38.12
N PRO A 166 51.23 -24.55 -38.08
CA PRO A 166 52.59 -24.58 -38.59
C PRO A 166 52.59 -24.56 -40.12
N ARG A 167 53.57 -23.81 -40.65
CA ARG A 167 54.00 -23.92 -42.07
C ARG A 167 54.82 -25.18 -42.19
N GLU A 168 54.46 -26.01 -43.11
CA GLU A 168 55.35 -26.64 -44.16
C GLU A 168 54.44 -27.35 -45.15
#